data_175ee5ab2dd19fd2ebd3d64d072c1ec9
#
_entry.id   175ee5ab2dd19fd2ebd3d64d072c1ec9
#
_cell.length_a   1.000
_cell.length_b   1.000
_cell.length_c   1.000
_cell.angle_alpha   90.00
_cell.angle_beta   90.00
_cell.angle_gamma   90.00
#
_symmetry.space_group_name_H-M   'P 1'
#
loop_
_entity.id
_entity.type
_entity.pdbx_description
1 polymer ?
#
loop_
_entity_poly.entity_id
_entity_poly.type
_entity_poly.pdbx_seq_one_letter_code
_entity_poly.pdbx_strand_id
1 'polypeptide(L)'
;DNGSVVSNYLESIGSERINGLWVTTVKDHITGEQFEIRSKALINACGPDVDKHNLATGQTTAHRHLFSKGIHLVVDRIATTPKVLAFFASDGRLFFVIPMGPKTCIGTTDTQVEDPQVSITDEDREFVLDNVNRLLELERPFTRNDIVAERCGVRPLAVKGDNNVADWLKLSRQHAIDVNNKEQHI
;
A
#
# COMPACT_ATOMS: atom_id res chain seq x y z
N ASP A 1 -15.78 6.65 -19.34
CA ASP A 1 -15.97 7.98 -18.71
C ASP A 1 -17.44 8.13 -18.31
N ASN A 2 -17.74 7.85 -17.03
CA ASN A 2 -19.11 7.84 -16.53
C ASN A 2 -19.48 9.16 -15.81
N GLY A 3 -18.81 10.27 -16.15
CA GLY A 3 -19.03 11.57 -15.52
C GLY A 3 -18.44 11.72 -14.12
N SER A 4 -17.57 10.80 -13.69
CA SER A 4 -16.89 10.90 -12.41
C SER A 4 -15.87 12.05 -12.42
N VAL A 5 -15.78 12.77 -11.30
CA VAL A 5 -14.73 13.75 -11.06
C VAL A 5 -13.63 13.06 -10.25
N VAL A 6 -12.40 13.11 -10.76
CA VAL A 6 -11.21 12.58 -10.09
C VAL A 6 -10.25 13.74 -9.86
N SER A 7 -9.83 13.91 -8.62
CA SER A 7 -8.88 14.96 -8.22
C SER A 7 -7.83 14.40 -7.29
N ASN A 8 -6.60 14.83 -7.49
CA ASN A 8 -5.48 14.62 -6.56
C ASN A 8 -5.21 15.93 -5.79
N TYR A 9 -4.36 15.87 -4.77
CA TYR A 9 -4.05 16.97 -3.85
C TYR A 9 -5.25 17.51 -3.05
N LEU A 10 -6.34 16.74 -3.02
CA LEU A 10 -7.50 17.01 -2.16
C LEU A 10 -7.49 16.06 -0.97
N GLU A 11 -7.54 16.59 0.24
CA GLU A 11 -7.60 15.83 1.48
C GLU A 11 -8.98 15.94 2.10
N SER A 12 -9.60 14.79 2.45
CA SER A 12 -10.77 14.77 3.32
C SER A 12 -10.31 15.00 4.76
N ILE A 13 -10.62 16.16 5.32
CA ILE A 13 -10.25 16.53 6.69
C ILE A 13 -11.35 16.23 7.72
N GLY A 14 -12.54 15.87 7.27
CA GLY A 14 -13.66 15.44 8.11
C GLY A 14 -14.89 15.14 7.28
N SER A 15 -15.73 14.24 7.78
CA SER A 15 -17.01 13.92 7.18
C SER A 15 -18.05 13.66 8.26
N GLU A 16 -19.24 14.21 8.11
CA GLU A 16 -20.36 14.02 9.02
C GLU A 16 -21.67 13.81 8.26
N ARG A 17 -22.62 13.16 8.92
CA ARG A 17 -23.95 12.91 8.35
C ARG A 17 -24.91 14.03 8.74
N ILE A 18 -25.34 14.86 7.77
CA ILE A 18 -26.26 15.99 7.99
C ILE A 18 -27.47 15.86 7.07
N ASN A 19 -28.66 15.82 7.63
CA ASN A 19 -29.92 15.76 6.90
C ASN A 19 -29.97 14.64 5.84
N GLY A 20 -29.39 13.47 6.16
CA GLY A 20 -29.40 12.32 5.27
C GLY A 20 -28.32 12.34 4.17
N LEU A 21 -27.43 13.31 4.18
CA LEU A 21 -26.29 13.39 3.28
C LEU A 21 -24.98 13.35 4.06
N TRP A 22 -23.94 12.79 3.46
CA TRP A 22 -22.58 12.99 3.91
C TRP A 22 -22.10 14.37 3.47
N VAL A 23 -21.59 15.14 4.42
CA VAL A 23 -20.94 16.43 4.20
C VAL A 23 -19.47 16.23 4.52
N THR A 24 -18.65 16.23 3.49
CA THR A 24 -17.20 16.04 3.61
C THR A 24 -16.50 17.38 3.41
N THR A 25 -15.77 17.82 4.43
CA THR A 25 -14.89 18.98 4.30
C THR A 25 -13.58 18.55 3.64
N VAL A 26 -13.23 19.23 2.58
CA VAL A 26 -12.06 18.93 1.75
C VAL A 26 -11.13 20.12 1.75
N LYS A 27 -9.82 19.85 1.88
CA LYS A 27 -8.75 20.83 1.75
C LYS A 27 -7.99 20.60 0.45
N ASP A 28 -7.87 21.64 -0.34
CA ASP A 28 -6.99 21.67 -1.51
C ASP A 28 -5.56 22.06 -1.06
N HIS A 29 -4.60 21.15 -1.23
CA HIS A 29 -3.20 21.37 -0.87
C HIS A 29 -2.43 22.26 -1.85
N ILE A 30 -3.00 22.58 -3.01
CA ILE A 30 -2.39 23.48 -3.98
C ILE A 30 -2.77 24.94 -3.67
N THR A 31 -4.07 25.19 -3.44
CA THR A 31 -4.58 26.54 -3.18
C THR A 31 -4.66 26.89 -1.70
N GLY A 32 -4.73 25.88 -0.81
CA GLY A 32 -5.00 26.02 0.61
C GLY A 32 -6.47 26.22 0.95
N GLU A 33 -7.34 26.28 -0.04
CA GLU A 33 -8.78 26.49 0.16
C GLU A 33 -9.46 25.25 0.76
N GLN A 34 -10.56 25.48 1.48
CA GLN A 34 -11.43 24.43 2.00
C GLN A 34 -12.84 24.61 1.42
N PHE A 35 -13.47 23.49 1.08
CA PHE A 35 -14.85 23.46 0.60
C PHE A 35 -15.55 22.16 1.01
N GLU A 36 -16.86 22.14 0.87
CA GLU A 36 -17.68 20.97 1.20
C GLU A 36 -18.12 20.20 -0.04
N ILE A 37 -18.06 18.87 0.07
CA ILE A 37 -18.68 17.96 -0.89
C ILE A 37 -19.86 17.26 -0.20
N ARG A 38 -21.03 17.30 -0.84
CA ARG A 38 -22.25 16.64 -0.34
C ARG A 38 -22.56 15.42 -1.19
N SER A 39 -22.71 14.26 -0.54
CA SER A 39 -22.97 12.99 -1.22
C SER A 39 -24.02 12.15 -0.50
N LYS A 40 -24.67 11.24 -1.23
CA LYS A 40 -25.62 10.27 -0.67
C LYS A 40 -24.93 9.14 0.07
N ALA A 41 -23.75 8.76 -0.39
CA ALA A 41 -22.94 7.72 0.19
C ALA A 41 -21.48 8.18 0.32
N LEU A 42 -20.77 7.65 1.30
CA LEU A 42 -19.34 7.82 1.52
C LEU A 42 -18.65 6.47 1.39
N ILE A 43 -17.63 6.39 0.53
CA ILE A 43 -16.85 5.17 0.34
C ILE A 43 -15.45 5.42 0.88
N ASN A 44 -15.10 4.67 1.92
CA ASN A 44 -13.77 4.70 2.50
C ASN A 44 -12.86 3.66 1.82
N ALA A 45 -12.02 4.10 0.91
CA ALA A 45 -11.01 3.30 0.24
C ALA A 45 -9.58 3.85 0.52
N CYS A 46 -9.35 4.36 1.74
CA CYS A 46 -8.14 5.08 2.13
C CYS A 46 -6.92 4.17 2.39
N GLY A 47 -6.97 2.89 1.99
CA GLY A 47 -5.83 1.99 2.14
C GLY A 47 -5.34 1.89 3.59
N PRO A 48 -4.07 2.20 3.90
CA PRO A 48 -3.55 2.13 5.26
C PRO A 48 -4.24 3.06 6.28
N ASP A 49 -4.88 4.13 5.81
CA ASP A 49 -5.58 5.10 6.67
C ASP A 49 -7.07 4.78 6.87
N VAL A 50 -7.56 3.64 6.38
CA VAL A 50 -8.98 3.27 6.43
C VAL A 50 -9.53 3.25 7.86
N ASP A 51 -8.79 2.69 8.82
CA ASP A 51 -9.23 2.63 10.23
C ASP A 51 -9.27 4.02 10.87
N LYS A 52 -8.29 4.87 10.54
CA LYS A 52 -8.25 6.27 10.98
C LYS A 52 -9.44 7.06 10.45
N HIS A 53 -9.78 6.86 9.18
CA HIS A 53 -10.94 7.52 8.57
C HIS A 53 -12.25 7.00 9.17
N ASN A 54 -12.40 5.69 9.40
CA ASN A 54 -13.57 5.15 10.08
C ASN A 54 -13.76 5.76 11.47
N LEU A 55 -12.69 5.86 12.26
CA LEU A 55 -12.75 6.49 13.57
C LEU A 55 -13.20 7.96 13.48
N ALA A 56 -12.66 8.72 12.53
CA ALA A 56 -12.99 10.13 12.33
C ALA A 56 -14.44 10.35 11.88
N THR A 57 -15.05 9.37 11.20
CA THR A 57 -16.46 9.42 10.74
C THR A 57 -17.43 8.67 11.66
N GLY A 58 -16.96 8.20 12.82
CA GLY A 58 -17.77 7.45 13.79
C GLY A 58 -18.23 6.08 13.29
N GLN A 59 -17.54 5.51 12.31
CA GLN A 59 -17.87 4.20 11.75
C GLN A 59 -17.10 3.09 12.45
N THR A 60 -17.76 1.95 12.62
CA THR A 60 -17.16 0.72 13.14
C THR A 60 -17.29 -0.40 12.12
N THR A 61 -16.24 -1.19 11.96
CA THR A 61 -16.23 -2.32 11.03
C THR A 61 -15.89 -3.62 11.78
N ALA A 62 -16.20 -4.76 11.16
CA ALA A 62 -15.84 -6.07 11.68
C ALA A 62 -14.34 -6.41 11.47
N HIS A 63 -13.65 -5.60 10.70
CA HIS A 63 -12.26 -5.78 10.34
C HIS A 63 -11.36 -4.72 10.99
N ARG A 64 -10.13 -5.10 11.26
CA ARG A 64 -9.01 -4.21 11.57
C ARG A 64 -7.88 -4.51 10.61
N HIS A 65 -6.88 -3.63 10.53
CA HIS A 65 -5.77 -3.81 9.60
C HIS A 65 -4.47 -4.15 10.33
N LEU A 66 -3.76 -5.12 9.76
CA LEU A 66 -2.34 -5.36 10.03
C LEU A 66 -1.54 -4.79 8.86
N PHE A 67 -0.41 -4.18 9.15
CA PHE A 67 0.39 -3.52 8.13
C PHE A 67 1.61 -4.36 7.75
N SER A 68 1.82 -4.47 6.45
CA SER A 68 2.96 -5.13 5.86
C SER A 68 3.76 -4.14 5.02
N LYS A 69 4.97 -3.80 5.50
CA LYS A 69 5.93 -3.00 4.74
C LYS A 69 6.52 -3.84 3.62
N GLY A 70 6.52 -3.31 2.41
CA GLY A 70 7.22 -3.87 1.26
C GLY A 70 8.07 -2.83 0.57
N ILE A 71 9.32 -3.21 0.24
CA ILE A 71 10.20 -2.36 -0.52
C ILE A 71 10.56 -2.97 -1.87
N HIS A 72 10.93 -2.13 -2.81
CA HIS A 72 11.58 -2.54 -4.04
C HIS A 72 12.78 -1.62 -4.29
N LEU A 73 13.82 -2.20 -4.85
CA LEU A 73 14.96 -1.46 -5.37
C LEU A 73 14.87 -1.38 -6.89
N VAL A 74 15.24 -0.27 -7.45
CA VAL A 74 15.36 -0.07 -8.90
C VAL A 74 16.85 -0.01 -9.23
N VAL A 75 17.28 -0.85 -10.15
CA VAL A 75 18.65 -0.92 -10.65
C VAL A 75 18.67 -0.77 -12.16
N ASP A 76 19.85 -0.69 -12.76
CA ASP A 76 19.99 -0.75 -14.21
C ASP A 76 19.48 -2.07 -14.76
N ARG A 77 19.16 -2.10 -16.04
CA ARG A 77 18.55 -3.26 -16.66
C ARG A 77 19.40 -4.50 -16.55
N ILE A 78 18.83 -5.56 -15.93
CA ILE A 78 19.52 -6.84 -15.70
C ILE A 78 19.45 -7.73 -16.93
N ALA A 79 18.28 -7.79 -17.60
CA ALA A 79 18.07 -8.70 -18.71
C ALA A 79 17.38 -8.02 -19.90
N THR A 80 17.69 -8.50 -21.10
CA THR A 80 17.10 -8.00 -22.36
C THR A 80 15.66 -8.47 -22.57
N THR A 81 15.25 -9.56 -21.89
CA THR A 81 13.89 -10.09 -21.96
C THR A 81 12.86 -9.15 -21.32
N PRO A 82 11.67 -9.00 -21.89
CA PRO A 82 10.57 -8.27 -21.26
C PRO A 82 9.81 -9.08 -20.20
N LYS A 83 10.24 -10.32 -19.92
CA LYS A 83 9.54 -11.21 -19.00
C LYS A 83 9.82 -10.85 -17.55
N VAL A 84 8.78 -10.89 -16.71
CA VAL A 84 8.92 -10.86 -15.25
C VAL A 84 9.41 -12.22 -14.79
N LEU A 85 10.46 -12.21 -13.98
CA LEU A 85 10.96 -13.41 -13.32
C LEU A 85 10.44 -13.43 -11.88
N ALA A 86 10.06 -14.61 -11.41
CA ALA A 86 9.60 -14.85 -10.05
C ALA A 86 10.40 -15.99 -9.42
N PHE A 87 10.90 -15.78 -8.22
CA PHE A 87 11.71 -16.71 -7.45
C PHE A 87 11.19 -16.80 -6.02
N PHE A 88 11.67 -17.79 -5.29
CA PHE A 88 11.52 -17.82 -3.83
C PHE A 88 12.75 -17.22 -3.17
N ALA A 89 12.56 -16.21 -2.36
CA ALA A 89 13.59 -15.60 -1.54
C ALA A 89 14.11 -16.58 -0.46
N SER A 90 15.14 -16.17 0.28
CA SER A 90 15.77 -17.00 1.31
C SER A 90 14.83 -17.42 2.43
N ASP A 91 13.78 -16.64 2.68
CA ASP A 91 12.73 -16.90 3.68
C ASP A 91 11.44 -17.53 3.09
N GLY A 92 11.48 -17.93 1.82
CA GLY A 92 10.37 -18.61 1.14
C GLY A 92 9.29 -17.70 0.54
N ARG A 93 9.41 -16.38 0.69
CA ARG A 93 8.47 -15.45 0.03
C ARG A 93 8.76 -15.30 -1.46
N LEU A 94 7.76 -14.87 -2.23
CA LEU A 94 7.94 -14.55 -3.64
C LEU A 94 8.79 -13.28 -3.81
N PHE A 95 9.78 -13.39 -4.67
CA PHE A 95 10.71 -12.34 -5.04
C PHE A 95 10.65 -12.12 -6.55
N PHE A 96 10.52 -10.88 -6.98
CA PHE A 96 10.30 -10.55 -8.39
C PHE A 96 11.44 -9.73 -8.95
N VAL A 97 11.72 -9.98 -10.25
CA VAL A 97 12.61 -9.17 -11.09
C VAL A 97 11.77 -8.68 -12.26
N ILE A 98 11.43 -7.40 -12.24
CA ILE A 98 10.43 -6.79 -13.12
C ILE A 98 11.12 -5.81 -14.06
N PRO A 99 11.18 -6.07 -15.38
CA PRO A 99 11.71 -5.13 -16.35
C PRO A 99 10.86 -3.84 -16.41
N MET A 100 11.51 -2.68 -16.38
CA MET A 100 10.88 -1.37 -16.45
C MET A 100 11.63 -0.47 -17.44
N GLY A 101 11.43 -0.70 -18.75
CA GLY A 101 12.18 0.03 -19.77
C GLY A 101 13.69 -0.17 -19.62
N PRO A 102 14.49 0.91 -19.39
CA PRO A 102 15.94 0.82 -19.23
C PRO A 102 16.37 0.38 -17.82
N LYS A 103 15.44 0.13 -16.92
CA LYS A 103 15.68 -0.25 -15.52
C LYS A 103 15.01 -1.59 -15.19
N THR A 104 15.35 -2.11 -14.03
CA THR A 104 14.71 -3.29 -13.43
C THR A 104 14.32 -2.98 -12.00
N CYS A 105 13.08 -3.33 -11.64
CA CYS A 105 12.57 -3.27 -10.29
C CYS A 105 12.72 -4.65 -9.64
N ILE A 106 13.40 -4.75 -8.51
CA ILE A 106 13.68 -5.99 -7.78
C ILE A 106 13.10 -5.94 -6.37
N GLY A 107 12.61 -7.05 -5.89
CA GLY A 107 11.98 -7.21 -4.56
C GLY A 107 10.82 -8.20 -4.61
N THR A 108 10.13 -8.33 -3.53
CA THR A 108 9.85 -7.38 -2.45
C THR A 108 10.29 -7.91 -1.09
N THR A 109 10.35 -7.02 -0.09
CA THR A 109 10.27 -7.41 1.32
C THR A 109 8.81 -7.58 1.74
N ASP A 110 8.59 -8.17 2.90
CA ASP A 110 7.25 -8.35 3.50
C ASP A 110 7.43 -8.39 5.03
N THR A 111 7.49 -7.22 5.65
CA THR A 111 7.81 -7.03 7.06
C THR A 111 6.60 -6.46 7.78
N GLN A 112 6.13 -7.15 8.83
CA GLN A 112 5.05 -6.62 9.67
C GLN A 112 5.50 -5.34 10.37
N VAL A 113 4.64 -4.33 10.38
CA VAL A 113 4.86 -3.05 11.06
C VAL A 113 3.58 -2.65 11.80
N GLU A 114 3.73 -1.85 12.85
CA GLU A 114 2.59 -1.38 13.64
C GLU A 114 2.01 -0.08 13.07
N ASP A 115 2.87 0.77 12.49
CA ASP A 115 2.52 2.07 11.93
C ASP A 115 2.70 2.05 10.41
N PRO A 116 1.74 2.59 9.63
CA PRO A 116 1.89 2.74 8.19
C PRO A 116 2.94 3.80 7.78
N GLN A 117 3.41 4.64 8.69
CA GLN A 117 4.49 5.59 8.45
C GLN A 117 5.84 4.86 8.49
N VAL A 118 6.31 4.40 7.35
CA VAL A 118 7.53 3.57 7.23
C VAL A 118 8.59 4.19 6.34
N SER A 119 9.82 3.79 6.58
CA SER A 119 10.96 4.11 5.73
C SER A 119 11.75 2.84 5.38
N ILE A 120 12.59 2.93 4.36
CA ILE A 120 13.50 1.85 3.96
C ILE A 120 14.69 1.84 4.92
N THR A 121 14.99 0.66 5.46
CA THR A 121 16.16 0.45 6.31
C THR A 121 17.32 -0.17 5.51
N ASP A 122 18.50 -0.22 6.12
CA ASP A 122 19.66 -0.87 5.51
C ASP A 122 19.45 -2.39 5.41
N GLU A 123 18.78 -2.98 6.38
CA GLU A 123 18.44 -4.41 6.38
C GLU A 123 17.49 -4.75 5.22
N ASP A 124 16.54 -3.87 4.90
CA ASP A 124 15.66 -4.04 3.73
C ASP A 124 16.48 -4.06 2.43
N ARG A 125 17.44 -3.14 2.29
CA ARG A 125 18.32 -3.08 1.10
C ARG A 125 19.18 -4.32 0.97
N GLU A 126 19.81 -4.72 2.06
CA GLU A 126 20.66 -5.91 2.12
C GLU A 126 19.86 -7.17 1.77
N PHE A 127 18.67 -7.34 2.35
CA PHE A 127 17.80 -8.47 2.02
C PHE A 127 17.51 -8.56 0.51
N VAL A 128 17.19 -7.44 -0.13
CA VAL A 128 16.88 -7.43 -1.57
C VAL A 128 18.14 -7.68 -2.40
N LEU A 129 19.27 -7.05 -2.06
CA LEU A 129 20.53 -7.24 -2.78
C LEU A 129 21.06 -8.67 -2.64
N ASP A 130 21.03 -9.25 -1.44
CA ASP A 130 21.49 -10.62 -1.19
C ASP A 130 20.64 -11.63 -1.99
N ASN A 131 19.32 -11.44 -2.01
CA ASN A 131 18.45 -12.35 -2.77
C ASN A 131 18.67 -12.23 -4.28
N VAL A 132 18.77 -11.04 -4.85
CA VAL A 132 19.03 -10.90 -6.30
C VAL A 132 20.39 -11.47 -6.69
N ASN A 133 21.43 -11.22 -5.88
CA ASN A 133 22.76 -11.73 -6.12
C ASN A 133 22.86 -13.25 -6.01
N ARG A 134 22.04 -13.86 -5.14
CA ARG A 134 21.97 -15.32 -4.99
C ARG A 134 21.12 -16.00 -6.06
N LEU A 135 20.07 -15.33 -6.52
CA LEU A 135 19.06 -15.94 -7.40
C LEU A 135 19.37 -15.78 -8.89
N LEU A 136 20.20 -14.79 -9.24
CA LEU A 136 20.55 -14.52 -10.64
C LEU A 136 22.04 -14.74 -10.89
N GLU A 137 22.33 -15.24 -12.06
CA GLU A 137 23.70 -15.29 -12.59
C GLU A 137 24.03 -13.91 -13.19
N LEU A 138 24.71 -13.09 -12.40
CA LEU A 138 25.07 -11.71 -12.75
C LEU A 138 26.55 -11.65 -13.13
N GLU A 139 26.93 -10.73 -14.01
CA GLU A 139 28.37 -10.48 -14.36
C GLU A 139 29.17 -10.10 -13.12
N ARG A 140 28.56 -9.36 -12.19
CA ARG A 140 29.07 -9.05 -10.86
C ARG A 140 27.92 -8.89 -9.87
N PRO A 141 28.14 -9.08 -8.58
CA PRO A 141 27.14 -8.79 -7.57
C PRO A 141 26.71 -7.31 -7.58
N PHE A 142 25.41 -7.06 -7.38
CA PHE A 142 24.91 -5.72 -7.10
C PHE A 142 25.28 -5.28 -5.68
N THR A 143 25.56 -4.00 -5.57
CA THR A 143 25.86 -3.30 -4.33
C THR A 143 24.90 -2.14 -4.13
N ARG A 144 24.96 -1.45 -3.00
CA ARG A 144 24.18 -0.24 -2.75
C ARG A 144 24.40 0.85 -3.81
N ASN A 145 25.59 0.91 -4.41
CA ASN A 145 25.90 1.90 -5.44
C ASN A 145 25.17 1.65 -6.77
N ASP A 146 24.61 0.47 -6.96
CA ASP A 146 23.82 0.12 -8.14
C ASP A 146 22.34 0.51 -8.01
N ILE A 147 21.90 0.96 -6.82
CA ILE A 147 20.53 1.38 -6.55
C ILE A 147 20.30 2.76 -7.17
N VAL A 148 19.42 2.82 -8.17
CA VAL A 148 19.04 4.05 -8.87
C VAL A 148 17.86 4.74 -8.20
N ALA A 149 16.93 3.96 -7.68
CA ALA A 149 15.76 4.44 -6.94
C ALA A 149 15.22 3.37 -6.00
N GLU A 150 14.43 3.81 -5.05
CA GLU A 150 13.82 2.96 -4.02
C GLU A 150 12.32 3.22 -3.96
N ARG A 151 11.56 2.17 -3.67
CA ARG A 151 10.11 2.25 -3.42
C ARG A 151 9.78 1.60 -2.11
N CYS A 152 9.03 2.28 -1.28
CA CYS A 152 8.50 1.77 -0.02
C CYS A 152 6.99 1.96 0.00
N GLY A 153 6.29 0.97 0.52
CA GLY A 153 4.86 1.05 0.71
C GLY A 153 4.37 0.10 1.78
N VAL A 154 3.18 0.39 2.29
CA VAL A 154 2.49 -0.45 3.28
C VAL A 154 1.24 -1.04 2.66
N ARG A 155 1.05 -2.33 2.87
CA ARG A 155 -0.16 -3.06 2.50
C ARG A 155 -1.02 -3.23 3.74
N PRO A 156 -2.25 -2.71 3.76
CA PRO A 156 -3.21 -3.04 4.81
C PRO A 156 -3.77 -4.44 4.55
N LEU A 157 -3.69 -5.32 5.53
CA LEU A 157 -4.26 -6.67 5.49
C LEU A 157 -5.45 -6.71 6.43
N ALA A 158 -6.66 -6.85 5.88
CA ALA A 158 -7.89 -6.90 6.66
C ALA A 158 -8.01 -8.22 7.41
N VAL A 159 -8.18 -8.15 8.73
CA VAL A 159 -8.39 -9.31 9.61
C VAL A 159 -9.63 -9.13 10.46
N LYS A 160 -10.36 -10.23 10.70
CA LYS A 160 -11.55 -10.22 11.57
C LYS A 160 -11.17 -10.47 13.03
N GLY A 161 -11.75 -9.67 13.93
CA GLY A 161 -11.64 -9.87 15.38
C GLY A 161 -10.22 -9.70 15.94
N ASP A 162 -10.06 -10.13 17.21
CA ASP A 162 -8.81 -10.04 17.98
C ASP A 162 -7.86 -11.21 17.74
N ASN A 163 -8.01 -11.92 16.64
CA ASN A 163 -7.16 -13.06 16.35
C ASN A 163 -5.70 -12.64 16.33
N ASN A 164 -4.96 -13.16 17.29
CA ASN A 164 -3.51 -13.07 17.36
C ASN A 164 -2.97 -13.92 16.19
N VAL A 165 -2.69 -13.29 15.08
CA VAL A 165 -2.31 -14.00 13.86
C VAL A 165 -0.83 -14.34 13.96
N ALA A 166 -0.54 -15.52 14.50
CA ALA A 166 0.81 -16.03 14.62
C ALA A 166 1.52 -16.23 13.25
N ASP A 167 0.74 -16.36 12.17
CA ASP A 167 1.26 -16.58 10.83
C ASP A 167 0.65 -15.57 9.83
N TRP A 168 1.07 -14.33 9.96
CA TRP A 168 0.60 -13.22 9.16
C TRP A 168 0.93 -13.36 7.65
N LEU A 169 1.94 -14.14 7.28
CA LEU A 169 2.29 -14.43 5.90
C LEU A 169 1.20 -15.22 5.15
N LYS A 170 0.37 -15.96 5.90
CA LYS A 170 -0.76 -16.73 5.35
C LYS A 170 -2.07 -15.96 5.32
N LEU A 171 -2.09 -14.69 5.74
CA LEU A 171 -3.30 -13.89 5.70
C LEU A 171 -3.83 -13.74 4.28
N SER A 172 -5.15 -13.76 4.15
CA SER A 172 -5.83 -13.46 2.90
C SER A 172 -5.50 -12.05 2.44
N ARG A 173 -5.23 -11.90 1.15
CA ARG A 173 -5.05 -10.59 0.49
C ARG A 173 -6.29 -10.19 -0.29
N GLN A 174 -7.44 -10.85 -0.03
CA GLN A 174 -8.71 -10.50 -0.63
C GLN A 174 -9.26 -9.21 -0.01
N HIS A 175 -10.01 -8.46 -0.79
CA HIS A 175 -10.72 -7.29 -0.31
C HIS A 175 -11.78 -7.69 0.72
N ALA A 176 -11.86 -6.93 1.81
CA ALA A 176 -12.99 -6.97 2.72
C ALA A 176 -13.85 -5.73 2.46
N ILE A 177 -15.16 -5.92 2.33
CA ILE A 177 -16.11 -4.84 2.11
C ILE A 177 -17.10 -4.87 3.27
N ASP A 178 -17.10 -3.83 4.07
CA ASP A 178 -18.07 -3.60 5.14
C ASP A 178 -19.05 -2.51 4.70
N VAL A 179 -20.34 -2.74 4.91
CA VAL A 179 -21.41 -1.83 4.48
C VAL A 179 -22.27 -1.45 5.66
N ASN A 180 -22.33 -0.17 5.98
CA ASN A 180 -23.29 0.40 6.90
C ASN A 180 -24.48 0.99 6.11
N ASN A 181 -25.51 0.18 5.88
CA ASN A 181 -26.68 0.58 5.10
C ASN A 181 -27.45 1.76 5.72
N LYS A 182 -27.45 1.89 7.06
CA LYS A 182 -28.14 2.97 7.76
C LYS A 182 -27.50 4.32 7.47
N GLU A 183 -26.18 4.35 7.51
CA GLU A 183 -25.39 5.57 7.30
C GLU A 183 -24.97 5.75 5.83
N GLN A 184 -25.23 4.77 4.96
CA GLN A 184 -24.74 4.77 3.57
C GLN A 184 -23.22 4.96 3.51
N HIS A 185 -22.51 4.20 4.33
CA HIS A 185 -21.03 4.16 4.39
C HIS A 185 -20.52 2.78 3.95
N ILE A 186 -19.47 2.74 3.15
CA ILE A 186 -18.84 1.52 2.61
C ILE A 186 -17.34 1.57 2.88
#